data_dacba2400f150dd2af0b6aaebae81f57
#
_entry.id   dacba2400f150dd2af0b6aaebae81f57
#
_cell.length_a   1.000
_cell.length_b   1.000
_cell.length_c   1.000
_cell.angle_alpha   90.00
_cell.angle_beta   90.00
_cell.angle_gamma   90.00
#
_symmetry.space_group_name_H-M   'P 1'
#
loop_
_entity.id
_entity.type
_entity.pdbx_description
1 polymer ?
#
loop_
_entity_poly.entity_id
_entity_poly.type
_entity_poly.pdbx_seq_one_letter_code
_entity_poly.pdbx_strand_id
1 'polypeptide(L)'
;AYWSAASGHSDLSFTVLSTVSVQRRRVADREQLHLFGNLAAGEPGDARVTLSATLRANLAARHVVTLSAARYHALSSPVARRLYRILEVARADGRLSWRVPLERLAEQLPLTQRYPSHLQRVLQPAHEMLLSAGLVRDIGIRQYERQWHVDYVLGSRPREPDA
;
A
#
# COMPACT_ATOMS: atom_id res chain seq x y z
N ALA A 1 -10.18 7.76 -2.12
CA ALA A 1 -10.86 7.68 -3.41
C ALA A 1 -11.18 6.21 -3.71
N TYR A 2 -12.36 5.94 -4.13
CA TYR A 2 -12.86 4.62 -4.49
C TYR A 2 -13.34 4.65 -5.94
N TRP A 3 -12.89 3.71 -6.76
CA TRP A 3 -13.32 3.59 -8.13
C TRP A 3 -14.27 2.40 -8.29
N SER A 4 -15.41 2.63 -8.92
CA SER A 4 -16.38 1.60 -9.28
C SER A 4 -16.62 1.64 -10.77
N ALA A 5 -16.53 0.50 -11.45
CA ALA A 5 -16.81 0.38 -12.87
C ALA A 5 -18.26 0.74 -13.23
N ALA A 6 -19.19 0.57 -12.30
CA ALA A 6 -20.61 0.87 -12.49
C ALA A 6 -20.96 2.35 -12.32
N SER A 7 -20.24 3.09 -11.50
CA SER A 7 -20.55 4.49 -11.12
C SER A 7 -19.49 5.50 -11.53
N GLY A 8 -18.43 5.06 -12.20
CA GLY A 8 -17.29 5.92 -12.50
C GLY A 8 -16.44 6.24 -11.27
N HIS A 9 -15.76 7.37 -11.30
CA HIS A 9 -14.92 7.82 -10.20
C HIS A 9 -15.77 8.48 -9.12
N SER A 10 -15.72 7.95 -7.90
CA SER A 10 -16.39 8.55 -6.74
C SER A 10 -15.43 8.66 -5.56
N ASP A 11 -15.53 9.75 -4.82
CA ASP A 11 -14.81 9.95 -3.58
C ASP A 11 -15.69 9.48 -2.41
N LEU A 12 -15.32 8.35 -1.83
CA LEU A 12 -15.97 7.78 -0.67
C LEU A 12 -15.01 7.74 0.51
N SER A 13 -15.39 8.38 1.60
CA SER A 13 -14.68 8.28 2.87
C SER A 13 -15.37 7.28 3.78
N PHE A 14 -14.64 6.30 4.27
CA PHE A 14 -15.15 5.29 5.19
C PHE A 14 -14.07 4.79 6.15
N THR A 15 -14.50 4.26 7.28
CA THR A 15 -13.60 3.62 8.24
C THR A 15 -13.27 2.21 7.79
N VAL A 16 -12.02 1.78 7.96
CA VAL A 16 -11.58 0.40 7.63
C VAL A 16 -12.21 -0.59 8.61
N LEU A 17 -12.20 -0.24 9.90
CA LEU A 17 -12.75 -1.07 10.97
C LEU A 17 -14.03 -0.43 11.49
N SER A 18 -15.13 -1.19 11.53
CA SER A 18 -16.37 -0.75 12.15
C SER A 18 -16.35 -0.95 13.66
N THR A 19 -15.71 -2.01 14.13
CA THR A 19 -15.64 -2.33 15.57
C THR A 19 -14.33 -3.08 15.87
N VAL A 20 -13.74 -2.73 17.01
CA VAL A 20 -12.66 -3.49 17.63
C VAL A 20 -13.08 -3.81 19.05
N SER A 21 -13.21 -5.08 19.39
CA SER A 21 -13.50 -5.55 20.74
C SER A 21 -12.33 -6.39 21.23
N VAL A 22 -11.79 -6.02 22.37
CA VAL A 22 -10.69 -6.75 23.01
C VAL A 22 -11.20 -7.27 24.36
N GLN A 23 -11.26 -8.56 24.51
CA GLN A 23 -11.55 -9.18 25.80
C GLN A 23 -10.24 -9.28 26.58
N ARG A 24 -10.18 -8.61 27.72
CA ARG A 24 -9.07 -8.73 28.67
C ARG A 24 -9.48 -9.66 29.80
N ARG A 25 -8.74 -10.74 30.03
CA ARG A 25 -8.89 -11.53 31.24
C ARG A 25 -8.35 -10.71 32.41
N ARG A 26 -9.15 -10.52 33.46
CA ARG A 26 -8.66 -9.95 34.71
C ARG A 26 -7.71 -10.98 35.35
N VAL A 27 -6.46 -10.61 35.53
CA VAL A 27 -5.55 -11.35 36.41
C VAL A 27 -5.90 -10.98 37.84
N ALA A 28 -5.98 -11.95 38.74
CA ALA A 28 -6.37 -11.76 40.12
C ALA A 28 -5.51 -10.70 40.84
N ASP A 29 -6.17 -9.86 41.57
CA ASP A 29 -5.82 -8.53 42.09
C ASP A 29 -4.59 -8.38 43.02
N ARG A 30 -3.69 -9.32 43.12
CA ARG A 30 -2.67 -9.24 44.18
C ARG A 30 -1.29 -8.66 43.80
N GLU A 31 -1.04 -8.35 42.55
CA GLU A 31 0.31 -7.91 42.13
C GLU A 31 0.36 -6.61 41.33
N GLN A 32 -0.71 -5.85 41.25
CA GLN A 32 -0.74 -4.69 40.37
C GLN A 32 -0.94 -3.36 41.08
N LEU A 33 0.08 -2.87 41.70
CA LEU A 33 0.33 -1.43 41.84
C LEU A 33 1.14 -0.96 40.63
N HIS A 34 0.50 -0.90 39.44
CA HIS A 34 1.11 -0.23 38.31
C HIS A 34 0.72 1.23 38.29
N LEU A 35 1.73 2.10 38.18
CA LEU A 35 1.63 3.55 38.07
C LEU A 35 0.76 4.04 36.89
N PHE A 36 0.39 3.15 36.00
CA PHE A 36 -0.49 3.42 34.84
C PHE A 36 -1.63 2.40 34.81
N GLY A 37 -2.71 2.69 35.52
CA GLY A 37 -3.88 1.81 35.61
C GLY A 37 -4.54 1.41 34.29
N ASN A 38 -4.32 2.17 33.21
CA ASN A 38 -4.82 1.86 31.87
C ASN A 38 -3.95 0.86 31.10
N LEU A 39 -2.75 0.57 31.58
CA LEU A 39 -1.83 -0.42 31.06
C LEU A 39 -1.80 -1.68 31.93
N ALA A 40 -2.67 -1.77 32.94
CA ALA A 40 -2.82 -2.96 33.75
C ALA A 40 -3.07 -4.16 32.85
N ALA A 41 -2.03 -4.90 32.66
CA ALA A 41 -1.94 -6.04 31.77
C ALA A 41 -2.81 -7.17 32.29
N GLY A 42 -4.02 -7.25 31.76
CA GLY A 42 -4.65 -8.57 31.66
C GLY A 42 -3.93 -9.32 30.53
N GLU A 43 -3.73 -10.61 30.66
CA GLU A 43 -3.32 -11.42 29.53
C GLU A 43 -4.20 -11.08 28.31
N PRO A 44 -3.62 -10.90 27.13
CA PRO A 44 -4.41 -10.61 25.94
C PRO A 44 -5.41 -11.74 25.73
N GLY A 45 -6.67 -11.42 25.95
CA GLY A 45 -7.77 -12.31 25.59
C GLY A 45 -8.06 -12.21 24.09
N ASP A 46 -9.11 -12.88 23.65
CA ASP A 46 -9.55 -12.82 22.26
C ASP A 46 -9.87 -11.39 21.83
N ALA A 47 -9.31 -11.00 20.69
CA ALA A 47 -9.65 -9.75 20.02
C ALA A 47 -10.56 -10.06 18.82
N ARG A 48 -11.67 -9.36 18.72
CA ARG A 48 -12.57 -9.43 17.58
C ARG A 48 -12.51 -8.12 16.81
N VAL A 49 -12.21 -8.22 15.53
CA VAL A 49 -12.17 -7.08 14.60
C VAL A 49 -13.28 -7.26 13.57
N THR A 50 -14.11 -6.25 13.40
CA THR A 50 -15.15 -6.22 12.38
C THR A 50 -14.79 -5.21 11.31
N LEU A 51 -14.69 -5.67 10.07
CA LEU A 51 -14.43 -4.82 8.91
C LEU A 51 -15.71 -4.04 8.53
N SER A 52 -15.54 -2.83 8.02
CA SER A 52 -16.65 -2.03 7.51
C SER A 52 -17.38 -2.74 6.36
N ALA A 53 -18.65 -2.40 6.16
CA ALA A 53 -19.47 -2.99 5.10
C ALA A 53 -18.84 -2.78 3.71
N THR A 54 -18.32 -1.58 3.45
CA THR A 54 -17.64 -1.24 2.20
C THR A 54 -16.42 -2.12 1.95
N LEU A 55 -15.59 -2.33 2.97
CA LEU A 55 -14.40 -3.18 2.82
C LEU A 55 -14.79 -4.65 2.60
N ARG A 56 -15.80 -5.16 3.31
CA ARG A 56 -16.33 -6.51 3.10
C ARG A 56 -16.89 -6.70 1.70
N ALA A 57 -17.64 -5.72 1.18
CA ALA A 57 -18.15 -5.76 -0.18
C ALA A 57 -17.04 -5.80 -1.23
N ASN A 58 -15.96 -5.01 -1.04
CA ASN A 58 -14.80 -5.04 -1.93
C ASN A 58 -14.06 -6.39 -1.90
N LEU A 59 -13.92 -6.99 -0.70
CA LEU A 59 -13.32 -8.32 -0.57
C LEU A 59 -14.18 -9.38 -1.29
N ALA A 60 -15.49 -9.34 -1.10
CA ALA A 60 -16.43 -10.27 -1.74
C ALA A 60 -16.44 -10.11 -3.28
N ALA A 61 -16.33 -8.87 -3.76
CA ALA A 61 -16.23 -8.56 -5.19
C ALA A 61 -14.82 -8.82 -5.79
N ARG A 62 -13.88 -9.32 -4.97
CA ARG A 62 -12.47 -9.55 -5.37
C ARG A 62 -11.75 -8.30 -5.86
N HIS A 63 -12.16 -7.11 -5.43
CA HIS A 63 -11.44 -5.86 -5.68
C HIS A 63 -10.23 -5.73 -4.76
N VAL A 64 -9.38 -6.73 -4.81
CA VAL A 64 -8.18 -6.84 -3.97
C VAL A 64 -6.99 -7.29 -4.80
N VAL A 65 -5.83 -6.86 -4.38
CA VAL A 65 -4.56 -7.29 -4.96
C VAL A 65 -3.72 -7.92 -3.88
N THR A 66 -3.22 -9.12 -4.14
CA THR A 66 -2.31 -9.81 -3.23
C THR A 66 -0.90 -9.26 -3.40
N LEU A 67 -0.26 -8.94 -2.30
CA LEU A 67 1.14 -8.51 -2.25
C LEU A 67 1.98 -9.57 -1.54
N SER A 68 3.20 -9.80 -2.02
CA SER A 68 4.16 -10.60 -1.28
C SER A 68 4.67 -9.81 -0.07
N ALA A 69 4.42 -10.31 1.13
CA ALA A 69 4.87 -9.68 2.36
C ALA A 69 6.41 -9.63 2.43
N ALA A 70 7.09 -10.69 2.03
CA ALA A 70 8.55 -10.75 2.02
C ALA A 70 9.15 -9.64 1.14
N ARG A 71 8.64 -9.48 -0.09
CA ARG A 71 9.08 -8.42 -1.01
C ARG A 71 8.76 -7.02 -0.50
N TYR A 72 7.57 -6.84 0.08
CA TYR A 72 7.17 -5.57 0.66
C TYR A 72 8.10 -5.16 1.81
N HIS A 73 8.45 -6.09 2.69
CA HIS A 73 9.32 -5.82 3.83
C HIS A 73 10.80 -5.66 3.44
N ALA A 74 11.23 -6.28 2.35
CA ALA A 74 12.57 -6.09 1.81
C ALA A 74 12.83 -4.65 1.30
N LEU A 75 11.77 -3.92 0.93
CA LEU A 75 11.89 -2.52 0.54
C LEU A 75 12.04 -1.63 1.78
N SER A 76 13.17 -0.98 1.95
CA SER A 76 13.42 -0.08 3.09
C SER A 76 12.75 1.28 2.93
N SER A 77 12.59 1.78 1.69
CA SER A 77 12.00 3.09 1.40
C SER A 77 10.47 3.06 1.46
N PRO A 78 9.81 3.98 2.21
CA PRO A 78 8.36 4.13 2.19
C PRO A 78 7.81 4.46 0.78
N VAL A 79 8.57 5.23 -0.01
CA VAL A 79 8.22 5.57 -1.40
C VAL A 79 8.24 4.30 -2.27
N ALA A 80 9.29 3.48 -2.16
CA ALA A 80 9.38 2.21 -2.89
C ALA A 80 8.24 1.25 -2.50
N ARG A 81 7.91 1.14 -1.23
CA ARG A 81 6.78 0.35 -0.74
C ARG A 81 5.44 0.83 -1.32
N ARG A 82 5.25 2.14 -1.38
CA ARG A 82 4.03 2.70 -1.97
C ARG A 82 3.97 2.46 -3.46
N LEU A 83 5.07 2.67 -4.18
CA LEU A 83 5.18 2.37 -5.62
C LEU A 83 4.90 0.89 -5.89
N TYR A 84 5.49 -0.02 -5.14
CA TYR A 84 5.23 -1.46 -5.29
C TYR A 84 3.74 -1.79 -5.23
N ARG A 85 3.01 -1.22 -4.26
CA ARG A 85 1.55 -1.41 -4.15
C ARG A 85 0.81 -0.90 -5.38
N ILE A 86 1.17 0.28 -5.90
CA ILE A 86 0.54 0.87 -7.09
C ILE A 86 0.82 0.01 -8.33
N LEU A 87 2.06 -0.44 -8.49
CA LEU A 87 2.48 -1.25 -9.62
C LEU A 87 1.83 -2.64 -9.61
N GLU A 88 1.61 -3.24 -8.44
CA GLU A 88 0.88 -4.51 -8.34
C GLU A 88 -0.60 -4.37 -8.72
N VAL A 89 -1.24 -3.22 -8.46
CA VAL A 89 -2.59 -2.94 -8.97
C VAL A 89 -2.57 -2.90 -10.51
N ALA A 90 -1.64 -2.16 -11.11
CA ALA A 90 -1.49 -2.10 -12.56
C ALA A 90 -1.23 -3.49 -13.18
N ARG A 91 -0.42 -4.32 -12.52
CA ARG A 91 -0.12 -5.71 -12.94
C ARG A 91 -1.33 -6.62 -12.79
N ALA A 92 -2.14 -6.44 -11.75
CA ALA A 92 -3.37 -7.22 -11.57
C ALA A 92 -4.40 -6.95 -12.67
N ASP A 93 -4.39 -5.75 -13.26
CA ASP A 93 -5.17 -5.39 -14.45
C ASP A 93 -4.63 -6.01 -15.76
N GLY A 94 -3.62 -6.89 -15.68
CA GLY A 94 -2.98 -7.55 -16.84
C GLY A 94 -2.00 -6.68 -17.61
N ARG A 95 -1.61 -5.53 -17.10
CA ARG A 95 -0.67 -4.62 -17.78
C ARG A 95 0.76 -5.13 -17.62
N LEU A 96 1.45 -5.24 -18.74
CA LEU A 96 2.90 -5.53 -18.76
C LEU A 96 3.76 -4.25 -18.72
N SER A 97 3.15 -3.12 -19.01
CA SER A 97 3.76 -1.80 -18.90
C SER A 97 2.73 -0.79 -18.37
N TRP A 98 3.22 0.23 -17.71
CA TRP A 98 2.36 1.29 -17.19
C TRP A 98 3.05 2.65 -17.33
N ARG A 99 2.39 3.55 -18.05
CA ARG A 99 2.81 4.94 -18.21
C ARG A 99 1.93 5.84 -17.37
N VAL A 100 2.55 6.74 -16.64
CA VAL A 100 1.85 7.69 -15.78
C VAL A 100 2.52 9.06 -15.82
N PRO A 101 1.76 10.17 -15.88
CA PRO A 101 2.30 11.50 -15.69
C PRO A 101 3.00 11.63 -14.35
N LEU A 102 4.20 12.22 -14.34
CA LEU A 102 5.02 12.36 -13.14
C LEU A 102 4.30 13.11 -12.01
N GLU A 103 3.53 14.13 -12.37
CA GLU A 103 2.72 14.92 -11.42
C GLU A 103 1.63 14.06 -10.78
N ARG A 104 0.92 13.26 -11.59
CA ARG A 104 -0.12 12.37 -11.10
C ARG A 104 0.45 11.24 -10.23
N LEU A 105 1.65 10.78 -10.54
CA LEU A 105 2.35 9.83 -9.69
C LEU A 105 2.71 10.47 -8.33
N ALA A 106 3.18 11.72 -8.35
CA ALA A 106 3.51 12.45 -7.13
C ALA A 106 2.30 12.68 -6.21
N GLU A 107 1.11 12.88 -6.77
CA GLU A 107 -0.14 12.99 -6.00
C GLU A 107 -0.50 11.68 -5.28
N GLN A 108 -0.18 10.54 -5.88
CA GLN A 108 -0.42 9.22 -5.28
C GLN A 108 0.63 8.84 -4.22
N LEU A 109 1.76 9.54 -4.22
CA LEU A 109 2.84 9.39 -3.26
C LEU A 109 2.80 10.55 -2.27
N PRO A 110 3.17 10.35 -1.00
CA PRO A 110 3.22 11.42 -0.01
C PRO A 110 4.43 12.34 -0.25
N LEU A 111 4.51 12.94 -1.44
CA LEU A 111 5.59 13.82 -1.83
C LEU A 111 5.12 15.28 -1.80
N THR A 112 5.94 16.12 -1.22
CA THR A 112 5.71 17.57 -1.13
C THR A 112 6.30 18.33 -2.31
N GLN A 113 7.21 17.69 -3.05
CA GLN A 113 7.88 18.27 -4.22
C GLN A 113 6.90 18.46 -5.37
N ARG A 114 7.02 19.58 -6.07
CA ARG A 114 6.18 19.94 -7.22
C ARG A 114 6.96 20.00 -8.54
N TYR A 115 8.26 20.29 -8.47
CA TYR A 115 9.08 20.45 -9.67
C TYR A 115 9.55 19.10 -10.22
N PRO A 116 9.45 18.87 -11.54
CA PRO A 116 9.81 17.58 -12.15
C PRO A 116 11.22 17.09 -11.83
N SER A 117 12.21 17.98 -11.83
CA SER A 117 13.61 17.64 -11.51
C SER A 117 13.77 17.17 -10.05
N HIS A 118 13.03 17.77 -9.13
CA HIS A 118 13.04 17.36 -7.73
C HIS A 118 12.31 16.02 -7.53
N LEU A 119 11.17 15.84 -8.23
CA LEU A 119 10.43 14.57 -8.20
C LEU A 119 11.29 13.41 -8.73
N GLN A 120 11.99 13.61 -9.85
CA GLN A 120 12.91 12.62 -10.41
C GLN A 120 13.97 12.21 -9.39
N ARG A 121 14.62 13.18 -8.75
CA ARG A 121 15.67 12.94 -7.74
C ARG A 121 15.15 12.20 -6.51
N VAL A 122 13.94 12.50 -6.06
CA VAL A 122 13.33 11.83 -4.90
C VAL A 122 12.86 10.41 -5.25
N LEU A 123 12.41 10.20 -6.49
CA LEU A 123 11.95 8.89 -6.95
C LEU A 123 13.11 7.95 -7.29
N GLN A 124 14.26 8.47 -7.71
CA GLN A 124 15.39 7.66 -8.19
C GLN A 124 15.80 6.56 -7.21
N PRO A 125 16.04 6.79 -5.91
CA PRO A 125 16.43 5.73 -4.99
C PRO A 125 15.36 4.64 -4.86
N ALA A 126 14.08 5.03 -4.92
CA ALA A 126 12.98 4.08 -4.87
C ALA A 126 12.88 3.24 -6.14
N HIS A 127 13.14 3.84 -7.31
CA HIS A 127 13.20 3.16 -8.60
C HIS A 127 14.35 2.15 -8.65
N GLU A 128 15.55 2.53 -8.22
CA GLU A 128 16.71 1.63 -8.13
C GLU A 128 16.43 0.43 -7.22
N MET A 129 15.73 0.66 -6.10
CA MET A 129 15.33 -0.39 -5.19
C MET A 129 14.32 -1.36 -5.82
N LEU A 130 13.36 -0.86 -6.61
CA LEU A 130 12.38 -1.70 -7.31
C LEU A 130 13.04 -2.54 -8.43
N LEU A 131 14.00 -1.95 -9.15
CA LEU A 131 14.79 -2.64 -10.17
C LEU A 131 15.66 -3.72 -9.55
N SER A 132 16.42 -3.40 -8.50
CA SER A 132 17.30 -4.35 -7.81
C SER A 132 16.54 -5.50 -7.15
N ALA A 133 15.33 -5.25 -6.68
CA ALA A 133 14.44 -6.28 -6.13
C ALA A 133 13.72 -7.11 -7.23
N GLY A 134 13.94 -6.82 -8.51
CA GLY A 134 13.30 -7.51 -9.63
C GLY A 134 11.79 -7.32 -9.70
N LEU A 135 11.27 -6.26 -9.06
CA LEU A 135 9.84 -5.96 -9.03
C LEU A 135 9.36 -5.28 -10.32
N VAL A 136 10.25 -4.64 -11.03
CA VAL A 136 10.07 -4.08 -12.37
C VAL A 136 11.27 -4.44 -13.23
N ARG A 137 11.07 -4.49 -14.54
CA ARG A 137 12.15 -4.81 -15.50
C ARG A 137 12.90 -3.59 -15.95
N ASP A 138 12.18 -2.48 -16.12
CA ASP A 138 12.76 -1.23 -16.58
C ASP A 138 11.91 -0.05 -16.11
N ILE A 139 12.54 1.10 -15.93
CA ILE A 139 11.91 2.36 -15.56
C ILE A 139 12.55 3.47 -16.38
N GLY A 140 11.73 4.17 -17.15
CA GLY A 140 12.15 5.34 -17.91
C GLY A 140 11.39 6.59 -17.49
N ILE A 141 12.10 7.73 -17.40
CA ILE A 141 11.44 9.03 -17.22
C ILE A 141 11.66 9.81 -18.51
N ARG A 142 10.57 10.14 -19.18
CA ARG A 142 10.60 10.77 -20.50
C ARG A 142 9.60 11.91 -20.60
N GLN A 143 9.90 12.86 -21.46
CA GLN A 143 8.99 13.94 -21.76
C GLN A 143 8.20 13.62 -23.04
N TYR A 144 6.87 13.69 -22.93
CA TYR A 144 5.94 13.56 -24.04
C TYR A 144 5.06 14.81 -24.06
N GLU A 145 4.93 15.46 -25.19
CA GLU A 145 4.05 16.63 -25.37
C GLU A 145 4.17 17.70 -24.25
N ARG A 146 5.40 18.00 -23.84
CA ARG A 146 5.74 18.93 -22.73
C ARG A 146 5.40 18.41 -21.31
N GLN A 147 4.88 17.20 -21.17
CA GLN A 147 4.60 16.58 -19.87
C GLN A 147 5.60 15.46 -19.56
N TRP A 148 6.11 15.43 -18.34
CA TRP A 148 6.97 14.37 -17.87
C TRP A 148 6.17 13.14 -17.47
N HIS A 149 6.59 11.99 -17.96
CA HIS A 149 5.98 10.70 -17.64
C HIS A 149 7.02 9.73 -17.08
N VAL A 150 6.55 8.81 -16.27
CA VAL A 150 7.31 7.63 -15.87
C VAL A 150 6.73 6.42 -16.59
N ASP A 151 7.58 5.71 -17.29
CA ASP A 151 7.26 4.46 -17.98
C ASP A 151 7.82 3.30 -17.15
N TYR A 152 6.94 2.43 -16.67
CA TYR A 152 7.31 1.22 -15.96
C TYR A 152 7.12 0.00 -16.87
N VAL A 153 8.14 -0.83 -17.00
CA VAL A 153 8.02 -2.17 -17.60
C VAL A 153 7.87 -3.17 -16.47
N LEU A 154 6.65 -3.66 -16.26
CA LEU A 154 6.30 -4.50 -15.12
C LEU A 154 6.76 -5.95 -15.30
N GLY A 155 6.66 -6.46 -16.53
CA GLY A 155 6.86 -7.87 -16.81
C GLY A 155 5.77 -8.76 -16.20
N SER A 156 5.88 -10.06 -16.42
CA SER A 156 5.03 -11.04 -15.73
C SER A 156 5.30 -11.03 -14.23
N ARG A 157 4.30 -11.37 -13.44
CA ARG A 157 4.45 -11.48 -11.99
C ARG A 157 5.59 -12.45 -11.65
N PRO A 158 6.59 -12.04 -10.89
CA PRO A 158 7.65 -12.95 -10.50
C PRO A 158 7.01 -14.08 -9.66
N ARG A 159 7.34 -15.34 -10.00
CA ARG A 159 6.89 -16.51 -9.24
C ARG A 159 7.33 -16.36 -7.79
N GLU A 160 6.44 -16.57 -6.86
CA GLU A 160 6.82 -16.64 -5.46
C GLU A 160 7.77 -17.82 -5.29
N PRO A 161 8.90 -17.69 -4.59
CA PRO A 161 9.67 -18.87 -4.22
C PRO A 161 8.76 -19.75 -3.38
N ASP A 162 8.66 -21.02 -3.76
CA ASP A 162 7.91 -22.02 -3.01
C ASP A 162 8.38 -21.98 -1.55
N ALA A 163 7.44 -21.78 -0.62
CA ALA A 163 7.70 -21.71 0.80
C ALA A 163 7.96 -23.10 1.37
#